data_7e1f67eee65ab01344b977c7e9b0afbf
#
_entry.id   7e1f67eee65ab01344b977c7e9b0afbf
#
_cell.length_a   1.000
_cell.length_b   1.000
_cell.length_c   1.000
_cell.angle_alpha   90.00
_cell.angle_beta   90.00
_cell.angle_gamma   90.00
#
_symmetry.space_group_name_H-M   'P 1'
#
loop_
_entity.id
_entity.type
_entity.pdbx_description
1 polymer ?
#
loop_
_entity_poly.entity_id
_entity_poly.type
_entity_poly.pdbx_seq_one_letter_code
_entity_poly.pdbx_strand_id
1 'polypeptide(L)'
;MAKDIKFDIEARDGIKRGVDALANAVKVTLGPKGRNVIISKSFGAPQVTKDGVTVAKEIELEDALENMGAQMVKEVASKTNDLAGDGTTTATVLAQAIVKEGLKNVAAGANPMDLKRGIDKAVAAIVKDLERQSTKVGNSSEMIKQVASISANNDEMIGDLIAKAFGKVGKEGVITVEEAKGTDTYVDVVEGMQFDRGYLSPYFVTDSEKMQTELEKPMILLYDKKISSMKDLLPVLEPLVQQGKSLLIIAEDVDGEALATLVVNKLRGSLKIAAVKAPGFGDRRKAMLEDIAILTGGTVISEERGFTLENATLEMLGTAETVTIDKDNTTIVNGAGNKSDIKTRINQIKSQIESTTSDYDKEKLQERLAKLAGGVAVLYVGAASEVEMKEKKDRVDDALHATRAAVEEGIVAGGGVALVRAIEVLKKITTETLDEATGIQIVARAIESPLRTIVENAGGEGSVVINKVLEGKKNFGYDAKSETYVDMLKAGIIDPKKVTRIALENAASVAGMILTTECALVDIKEDNSSMPPMGGGMPGMM
;
A
#
# COMPACT_ATOMS: atom_id res chain seq x y z
N MET A 1 -29.51 14.76 9.10
CA MET A 1 -28.89 16.03 8.67
C MET A 1 -29.50 16.48 7.36
N ALA A 2 -29.83 17.78 7.22
CA ALA A 2 -30.30 18.34 5.96
C ALA A 2 -29.16 18.34 4.93
N LYS A 3 -29.50 18.17 3.64
CA LYS A 3 -28.54 18.19 2.54
C LYS A 3 -28.69 19.48 1.74
N ASP A 4 -27.60 20.11 1.40
CA ASP A 4 -27.54 21.14 0.38
C ASP A 4 -27.29 20.46 -0.98
N ILE A 5 -28.08 20.85 -1.99
CA ILE A 5 -28.06 20.21 -3.31
C ILE A 5 -27.49 21.21 -4.30
N LYS A 6 -26.34 20.89 -4.88
CA LYS A 6 -25.68 21.68 -5.90
C LYS A 6 -25.77 20.99 -7.24
N PHE A 7 -26.03 21.75 -8.29
CA PHE A 7 -26.19 21.24 -9.63
C PHE A 7 -25.20 21.88 -10.60
N ASP A 8 -24.99 21.20 -11.73
CA ASP A 8 -24.38 21.72 -12.94
C ASP A 8 -23.01 22.39 -12.70
N ILE A 9 -22.82 23.63 -13.09
CA ILE A 9 -21.57 24.37 -13.02
C ILE A 9 -21.11 24.54 -11.56
N GLU A 10 -22.05 24.88 -10.64
CA GLU A 10 -21.70 25.09 -9.23
C GLU A 10 -21.11 23.84 -8.59
N ALA A 11 -21.74 22.67 -8.85
CA ALA A 11 -21.25 21.38 -8.35
C ALA A 11 -19.86 21.05 -8.93
N ARG A 12 -19.71 21.19 -10.25
CA ARG A 12 -18.46 20.86 -10.94
C ARG A 12 -17.30 21.76 -10.56
N ASP A 13 -17.52 23.06 -10.44
CA ASP A 13 -16.48 24.02 -10.06
C ASP A 13 -16.02 23.83 -8.61
N GLY A 14 -16.93 23.54 -7.68
CA GLY A 14 -16.57 23.23 -6.30
C GLY A 14 -15.73 21.95 -6.21
N ILE A 15 -16.20 20.86 -6.83
CA ILE A 15 -15.44 19.60 -6.89
C ILE A 15 -14.06 19.83 -7.52
N LYS A 16 -13.98 20.59 -8.63
CA LYS A 16 -12.71 20.89 -9.30
C LYS A 16 -11.74 21.66 -8.40
N ARG A 17 -12.21 22.64 -7.63
CA ARG A 17 -11.34 23.36 -6.67
C ARG A 17 -10.76 22.43 -5.62
N GLY A 18 -11.55 21.49 -5.12
CA GLY A 18 -11.07 20.45 -4.20
C GLY A 18 -10.02 19.52 -4.81
N VAL A 19 -10.26 19.05 -6.04
CA VAL A 19 -9.27 18.28 -6.82
C VAL A 19 -7.96 19.06 -6.98
N ASP A 20 -8.06 20.36 -7.37
CA ASP A 20 -6.90 21.22 -7.58
C ASP A 20 -6.14 21.48 -6.26
N ALA A 21 -6.84 21.71 -5.15
CA ALA A 21 -6.23 21.94 -3.85
C ALA A 21 -5.38 20.75 -3.40
N LEU A 22 -5.95 19.54 -3.42
CA LEU A 22 -5.22 18.32 -3.04
C LEU A 22 -4.06 18.04 -4.01
N ALA A 23 -4.32 18.02 -5.30
CA ALA A 23 -3.31 17.66 -6.30
C ALA A 23 -2.14 18.66 -6.31
N ASN A 24 -2.40 19.96 -6.09
CA ASN A 24 -1.34 20.97 -6.01
C ASN A 24 -0.44 20.79 -4.79
N ALA A 25 -0.98 20.32 -3.65
CA ALA A 25 -0.18 20.00 -2.47
C ALA A 25 0.67 18.76 -2.66
N VAL A 26 0.12 17.71 -3.33
CA VAL A 26 0.81 16.44 -3.55
C VAL A 26 1.89 16.55 -4.65
N LYS A 27 1.61 17.20 -5.77
CA LYS A 27 2.49 17.23 -6.96
C LYS A 27 3.87 17.84 -6.72
N VAL A 28 4.06 18.66 -5.67
CA VAL A 28 5.36 19.26 -5.35
C VAL A 28 6.41 18.23 -4.93
N THR A 29 5.97 17.04 -4.56
CA THR A 29 6.86 15.94 -4.15
C THR A 29 7.41 15.14 -5.33
N LEU A 30 6.86 15.29 -6.54
CA LEU A 30 7.14 14.45 -7.69
C LEU A 30 8.52 14.70 -8.30
N GLY A 31 9.24 13.61 -8.55
CA GLY A 31 10.51 13.59 -9.30
C GLY A 31 11.75 13.84 -8.44
N PRO A 32 12.96 13.78 -9.07
CA PRO A 32 14.24 13.81 -8.35
C PRO A 32 14.51 15.13 -7.63
N LYS A 33 13.88 16.22 -8.06
CA LYS A 33 13.94 17.54 -7.40
C LYS A 33 12.62 17.89 -6.69
N GLY A 34 11.77 16.89 -6.42
CA GLY A 34 10.58 17.03 -5.59
C GLY A 34 10.93 17.48 -4.17
N ARG A 35 10.01 18.23 -3.55
CA ARG A 35 10.22 18.86 -2.24
C ARG A 35 9.38 18.20 -1.16
N ASN A 36 9.82 18.37 0.08
CA ASN A 36 9.07 17.89 1.24
C ASN A 36 7.82 18.73 1.48
N VAL A 37 6.80 18.10 2.01
CA VAL A 37 5.62 18.73 2.60
C VAL A 37 5.71 18.59 4.11
N ILE A 38 5.39 19.67 4.83
CA ILE A 38 5.34 19.68 6.30
C ILE A 38 3.88 19.63 6.72
N ILE A 39 3.56 18.65 7.53
CA ILE A 39 2.19 18.38 8.02
C ILE A 39 2.14 18.70 9.52
N SER A 40 1.22 19.54 9.93
CA SER A 40 0.96 19.81 11.34
C SER A 40 0.27 18.61 11.98
N LYS A 41 0.72 18.19 13.15
CA LYS A 41 0.05 17.16 13.94
C LYS A 41 -0.58 17.79 15.19
N SER A 42 -1.71 17.25 15.63
CA SER A 42 -2.40 17.70 16.85
C SER A 42 -1.55 17.52 18.11
N PHE A 43 -0.67 16.52 18.11
CA PHE A 43 0.27 16.21 19.19
C PHE A 43 1.62 15.82 18.59
N GLY A 44 2.72 16.23 19.23
CA GLY A 44 4.08 15.91 18.81
C GLY A 44 4.69 16.89 17.82
N ALA A 45 5.79 16.50 17.19
CA ALA A 45 6.47 17.30 16.18
C ALA A 45 5.72 17.25 14.83
N PRO A 46 5.82 18.31 13.99
CA PRO A 46 5.32 18.27 12.62
C PRO A 46 5.96 17.11 11.85
N GLN A 47 5.17 16.43 11.02
CA GLN A 47 5.63 15.39 10.13
C GLN A 47 6.19 16.02 8.85
N VAL A 48 7.35 15.55 8.41
CA VAL A 48 7.97 15.94 7.13
C VAL A 48 7.96 14.72 6.23
N THR A 49 7.38 14.84 5.04
CA THR A 49 7.27 13.70 4.11
C THR A 49 7.35 14.14 2.65
N LYS A 50 7.73 13.20 1.78
CA LYS A 50 7.59 13.29 0.32
C LYS A 50 6.58 12.29 -0.23
N ASP A 51 6.06 11.40 0.61
CA ASP A 51 5.08 10.41 0.19
C ASP A 51 3.74 11.07 -0.16
N GLY A 52 3.27 10.83 -1.39
CA GLY A 52 2.06 11.45 -1.93
C GLY A 52 0.79 10.98 -1.24
N VAL A 53 0.70 9.71 -0.81
CA VAL A 53 -0.50 9.21 -0.12
C VAL A 53 -0.61 9.77 1.29
N THR A 54 0.49 9.89 2.00
CA THR A 54 0.53 10.52 3.34
C THR A 54 0.06 11.98 3.27
N VAL A 55 0.58 12.74 2.29
CA VAL A 55 0.11 14.13 2.07
C VAL A 55 -1.38 14.16 1.72
N ALA A 56 -1.84 13.30 0.81
CA ALA A 56 -3.23 13.27 0.39
C ALA A 56 -4.20 12.92 1.55
N LYS A 57 -3.81 11.99 2.43
CA LYS A 57 -4.63 11.56 3.58
C LYS A 57 -4.87 12.69 4.60
N GLU A 58 -3.94 13.60 4.77
CA GLU A 58 -4.03 14.69 5.72
C GLU A 58 -4.81 15.92 5.20
N ILE A 59 -5.14 15.95 3.91
CA ILE A 59 -5.88 17.08 3.35
C ILE A 59 -7.38 16.93 3.62
N GLU A 60 -7.90 17.90 4.34
CA GLU A 60 -9.32 18.10 4.63
C GLU A 60 -9.65 19.58 4.41
N LEU A 61 -10.68 19.85 3.61
CA LEU A 61 -11.04 21.21 3.25
C LEU A 61 -12.29 21.67 4.02
N GLU A 62 -12.34 22.94 4.34
CA GLU A 62 -13.43 23.53 5.12
C GLU A 62 -14.77 23.56 4.37
N ASP A 63 -14.72 23.89 3.07
CA ASP A 63 -15.89 23.83 2.20
C ASP A 63 -16.26 22.38 1.87
N ALA A 64 -17.49 21.98 2.15
CA ALA A 64 -17.94 20.59 2.02
C ALA A 64 -17.93 20.08 0.57
N LEU A 65 -18.20 20.96 -0.41
CA LEU A 65 -18.20 20.58 -1.83
C LEU A 65 -16.76 20.45 -2.37
N GLU A 66 -15.87 21.35 -1.99
CA GLU A 66 -14.44 21.26 -2.30
C GLU A 66 -13.83 20.03 -1.63
N ASN A 67 -14.19 19.77 -0.37
CA ASN A 67 -13.73 18.59 0.34
C ASN A 67 -14.16 17.28 -0.35
N MET A 68 -15.38 17.23 -0.91
CA MET A 68 -15.82 16.07 -1.71
C MET A 68 -14.90 15.83 -2.91
N GLY A 69 -14.50 16.87 -3.63
CA GLY A 69 -13.52 16.79 -4.73
C GLY A 69 -12.15 16.31 -4.26
N ALA A 70 -11.66 16.82 -3.14
CA ALA A 70 -10.42 16.36 -2.53
C ALA A 70 -10.50 14.89 -2.12
N GLN A 71 -11.60 14.44 -1.48
CA GLN A 71 -11.78 13.04 -1.07
C GLN A 71 -11.79 12.08 -2.27
N MET A 72 -12.35 12.46 -3.42
CA MET A 72 -12.30 11.62 -4.63
C MET A 72 -10.87 11.41 -5.13
N VAL A 73 -10.02 12.43 -5.11
CA VAL A 73 -8.60 12.28 -5.50
C VAL A 73 -7.78 11.59 -4.42
N LYS A 74 -8.11 11.77 -3.15
CA LYS A 74 -7.55 11.00 -2.03
C LYS A 74 -7.79 9.49 -2.21
N GLU A 75 -8.97 9.11 -2.70
CA GLU A 75 -9.27 7.71 -3.04
C GLU A 75 -8.37 7.19 -4.18
N VAL A 76 -8.06 8.02 -5.20
CA VAL A 76 -7.09 7.64 -6.25
C VAL A 76 -5.73 7.31 -5.67
N ALA A 77 -5.20 8.18 -4.79
CA ALA A 77 -3.91 7.98 -4.15
C ALA A 77 -3.93 6.71 -3.27
N SER A 78 -4.96 6.53 -2.44
CA SER A 78 -5.09 5.38 -1.54
C SER A 78 -5.20 4.06 -2.29
N LYS A 79 -6.07 3.96 -3.32
CA LYS A 79 -6.16 2.75 -4.15
C LYS A 79 -4.88 2.42 -4.90
N THR A 80 -4.15 3.45 -5.36
CA THR A 80 -2.89 3.24 -6.04
C THR A 80 -1.84 2.69 -5.08
N ASN A 81 -1.80 3.21 -3.87
CA ASN A 81 -0.96 2.68 -2.79
C ASN A 81 -1.31 1.21 -2.47
N ASP A 82 -2.59 0.89 -2.28
CA ASP A 82 -3.04 -0.45 -1.94
C ASP A 82 -2.68 -1.51 -2.98
N LEU A 83 -2.70 -1.15 -4.28
CA LEU A 83 -2.50 -2.08 -5.40
C LEU A 83 -1.05 -2.16 -5.88
N ALA A 84 -0.30 -1.06 -5.79
CA ALA A 84 1.05 -0.94 -6.33
C ALA A 84 2.10 -0.53 -5.30
N GLY A 85 1.69 0.03 -4.16
CA GLY A 85 2.56 0.50 -3.08
C GLY A 85 3.42 1.72 -3.43
N ASP A 86 3.26 2.25 -4.66
CA ASP A 86 3.98 3.43 -5.16
C ASP A 86 3.14 4.10 -6.27
N GLY A 87 3.58 5.26 -6.78
CA GLY A 87 2.94 5.98 -7.89
C GLY A 87 1.74 6.84 -7.47
N THR A 88 1.52 7.05 -6.20
CA THR A 88 0.40 7.81 -5.63
C THR A 88 0.37 9.25 -6.12
N THR A 89 1.54 9.92 -6.17
CA THR A 89 1.69 11.26 -6.71
C THR A 89 1.42 11.31 -8.22
N THR A 90 1.91 10.33 -8.98
CA THR A 90 1.65 10.22 -10.42
C THR A 90 0.16 10.05 -10.71
N ALA A 91 -0.52 9.19 -9.96
CA ALA A 91 -1.97 8.97 -10.07
C ALA A 91 -2.77 10.25 -9.79
N THR A 92 -2.39 10.98 -8.74
CA THR A 92 -2.99 12.26 -8.35
C THR A 92 -2.83 13.32 -9.46
N VAL A 93 -1.64 13.44 -10.04
CA VAL A 93 -1.34 14.37 -11.14
C VAL A 93 -2.13 14.01 -12.40
N LEU A 94 -2.23 12.73 -12.73
CA LEU A 94 -3.03 12.24 -13.87
C LEU A 94 -4.52 12.52 -13.65
N ALA A 95 -5.05 12.25 -12.46
CA ALA A 95 -6.46 12.51 -12.14
C ALA A 95 -6.79 14.01 -12.28
N GLN A 96 -5.97 14.90 -11.72
CA GLN A 96 -6.11 16.34 -11.89
C GLN A 96 -6.11 16.74 -13.37
N ALA A 97 -5.19 16.21 -14.16
CA ALA A 97 -5.06 16.57 -15.57
C ALA A 97 -6.28 16.12 -16.38
N ILE A 98 -6.78 14.88 -16.17
CA ILE A 98 -7.98 14.36 -16.84
C ILE A 98 -9.20 15.18 -16.44
N VAL A 99 -9.40 15.45 -15.15
CA VAL A 99 -10.53 16.29 -14.66
C VAL A 99 -10.47 17.68 -15.25
N LYS A 100 -9.30 18.33 -15.21
CA LYS A 100 -9.11 19.69 -15.72
C LYS A 100 -9.42 19.81 -17.21
N GLU A 101 -8.89 18.90 -18.02
CA GLU A 101 -9.13 18.89 -19.48
C GLU A 101 -10.56 18.44 -19.80
N GLY A 102 -11.08 17.45 -19.07
CA GLY A 102 -12.44 16.93 -19.26
C GLY A 102 -13.51 17.98 -18.96
N LEU A 103 -13.44 18.64 -17.82
CA LEU A 103 -14.44 19.67 -17.43
C LEU A 103 -14.49 20.87 -18.37
N LYS A 104 -13.37 21.24 -19.03
CA LYS A 104 -13.39 22.26 -20.09
C LYS A 104 -14.28 21.86 -21.26
N ASN A 105 -14.23 20.59 -21.67
CA ASN A 105 -15.02 20.07 -22.77
C ASN A 105 -16.48 19.88 -22.36
N VAL A 106 -16.75 19.42 -21.13
CA VAL A 106 -18.14 19.35 -20.60
C VAL A 106 -18.77 20.75 -20.55
N ALA A 107 -18.05 21.77 -20.09
CA ALA A 107 -18.51 23.15 -20.09
C ALA A 107 -18.74 23.70 -21.51
N ALA A 108 -18.02 23.20 -22.51
CA ALA A 108 -18.22 23.51 -23.92
C ALA A 108 -19.38 22.75 -24.57
N GLY A 109 -20.11 21.89 -23.83
CA GLY A 109 -21.29 21.19 -24.29
C GLY A 109 -21.04 19.76 -24.82
N ALA A 110 -19.85 19.20 -24.64
CA ALA A 110 -19.58 17.80 -24.99
C ALA A 110 -20.35 16.84 -24.07
N ASN A 111 -20.82 15.72 -24.61
CA ASN A 111 -21.53 14.69 -23.84
C ASN A 111 -20.59 13.97 -22.88
N PRO A 112 -20.78 14.09 -21.54
CA PRO A 112 -19.89 13.50 -20.54
C PRO A 112 -19.77 11.97 -20.66
N MET A 113 -20.84 11.29 -21.05
CA MET A 113 -20.84 9.83 -21.21
C MET A 113 -19.99 9.37 -22.38
N ASP A 114 -20.01 10.13 -23.49
CA ASP A 114 -19.18 9.86 -24.67
C ASP A 114 -17.71 10.20 -24.40
N LEU A 115 -17.45 11.30 -23.70
CA LEU A 115 -16.10 11.63 -23.21
C LEU A 115 -15.54 10.49 -22.37
N LYS A 116 -16.35 9.96 -21.42
CA LYS A 116 -15.94 8.82 -20.59
C LYS A 116 -15.63 7.58 -21.44
N ARG A 117 -16.46 7.23 -22.43
CA ARG A 117 -16.16 6.10 -23.34
C ARG A 117 -14.84 6.29 -24.09
N GLY A 118 -14.57 7.51 -24.53
CA GLY A 118 -13.29 7.85 -25.16
C GLY A 118 -12.10 7.71 -24.22
N ILE A 119 -12.24 8.16 -22.97
CA ILE A 119 -11.23 7.99 -21.91
C ILE A 119 -10.96 6.50 -21.67
N ASP A 120 -12.01 5.69 -21.48
CA ASP A 120 -11.89 4.26 -21.22
C ASP A 120 -11.18 3.53 -22.39
N LYS A 121 -11.50 3.85 -23.65
CA LYS A 121 -10.80 3.32 -24.84
C LYS A 121 -9.34 3.72 -24.89
N ALA A 122 -9.02 4.97 -24.56
CA ALA A 122 -7.65 5.47 -24.52
C ALA A 122 -6.81 4.74 -23.48
N VAL A 123 -7.34 4.60 -22.25
CA VAL A 123 -6.66 3.89 -21.14
C VAL A 123 -6.38 2.45 -21.53
N ALA A 124 -7.37 1.72 -22.07
CA ALA A 124 -7.18 0.34 -22.51
C ALA A 124 -6.08 0.21 -23.61
N ALA A 125 -5.98 1.17 -24.52
CA ALA A 125 -4.94 1.18 -25.55
C ALA A 125 -3.55 1.48 -24.95
N ILE A 126 -3.45 2.42 -24.01
CA ILE A 126 -2.19 2.74 -23.32
C ILE A 126 -1.71 1.54 -22.49
N VAL A 127 -2.59 0.87 -21.76
CA VAL A 127 -2.24 -0.33 -20.96
C VAL A 127 -1.62 -1.41 -21.86
N LYS A 128 -2.21 -1.67 -23.03
CA LYS A 128 -1.64 -2.61 -24.01
C LYS A 128 -0.29 -2.13 -24.56
N ASP A 129 -0.12 -0.84 -24.73
CA ASP A 129 1.16 -0.29 -25.21
C ASP A 129 2.24 -0.35 -24.14
N LEU A 130 1.92 -0.09 -22.86
CA LEU A 130 2.83 -0.27 -21.73
C LEU A 130 3.29 -1.74 -21.61
N GLU A 131 2.39 -2.72 -21.87
CA GLU A 131 2.76 -4.14 -21.94
C GLU A 131 3.82 -4.37 -23.04
N ARG A 132 3.62 -3.79 -24.23
CA ARG A 132 4.56 -3.89 -25.35
C ARG A 132 5.90 -3.21 -25.07
N GLN A 133 5.90 -2.09 -24.33
CA GLN A 133 7.11 -1.35 -23.95
C GLN A 133 7.88 -2.04 -22.82
N SER A 134 7.23 -2.89 -22.06
CA SER A 134 7.80 -3.45 -20.83
C SER A 134 8.96 -4.41 -21.08
N THR A 135 9.92 -4.39 -20.18
CA THR A 135 11.06 -5.32 -20.12
C THR A 135 11.00 -6.08 -18.81
N LYS A 136 11.09 -7.40 -18.86
CA LYS A 136 11.08 -8.24 -17.65
C LYS A 136 12.37 -8.05 -16.85
N VAL A 137 12.25 -7.82 -15.56
CA VAL A 137 13.39 -7.66 -14.64
C VAL A 137 14.18 -8.96 -14.50
N GLY A 138 13.49 -10.10 -14.55
CA GLY A 138 14.14 -11.40 -14.40
C GLY A 138 14.87 -11.51 -13.05
N ASN A 139 16.09 -12.08 -13.05
CA ASN A 139 16.97 -12.20 -11.88
C ASN A 139 18.06 -11.11 -11.87
N SER A 140 17.88 -10.03 -12.61
CA SER A 140 18.88 -8.97 -12.69
C SER A 140 18.95 -8.16 -11.41
N SER A 141 19.96 -8.41 -10.58
CA SER A 141 20.23 -7.62 -9.37
C SER A 141 20.42 -6.14 -9.69
N GLU A 142 21.02 -5.82 -10.85
CA GLU A 142 21.22 -4.45 -11.30
C GLU A 142 19.90 -3.73 -11.58
N MET A 143 18.94 -4.36 -12.27
CA MET A 143 17.61 -3.78 -12.51
C MET A 143 16.84 -3.60 -11.20
N ILE A 144 16.93 -4.56 -10.28
CA ILE A 144 16.32 -4.46 -8.95
C ILE A 144 16.89 -3.26 -8.20
N LYS A 145 18.23 -3.10 -8.18
CA LYS A 145 18.91 -1.94 -7.59
C LYS A 145 18.43 -0.63 -8.21
N GLN A 146 18.36 -0.55 -9.53
CA GLN A 146 17.93 0.66 -10.25
C GLN A 146 16.50 1.05 -9.91
N VAL A 147 15.54 0.11 -9.93
CA VAL A 147 14.15 0.38 -9.53
C VAL A 147 14.10 0.87 -8.09
N ALA A 148 14.73 0.15 -7.18
CA ALA A 148 14.73 0.50 -5.77
C ALA A 148 15.38 1.87 -5.50
N SER A 149 16.49 2.19 -6.17
CA SER A 149 17.15 3.49 -6.05
C SER A 149 16.25 4.63 -6.53
N ILE A 150 15.60 4.47 -7.70
CA ILE A 150 14.70 5.50 -8.25
C ILE A 150 13.52 5.76 -7.32
N SER A 151 12.84 4.72 -6.86
CA SER A 151 11.71 4.85 -5.94
C SER A 151 12.14 5.39 -4.56
N ALA A 152 13.38 5.11 -4.14
CA ALA A 152 13.99 5.71 -2.95
C ALA A 152 14.53 7.14 -3.17
N ASN A 153 14.01 7.91 -4.12
CA ASN A 153 14.48 9.27 -4.45
C ASN A 153 15.97 9.35 -4.86
N ASN A 154 16.43 8.40 -5.65
CA ASN A 154 17.82 8.23 -6.10
C ASN A 154 18.83 7.93 -4.98
N ASP A 155 18.40 7.25 -3.92
CA ASP A 155 19.26 6.72 -2.86
C ASP A 155 19.84 5.37 -3.29
N GLU A 156 21.11 5.36 -3.73
CA GLU A 156 21.78 4.14 -4.19
C GLU A 156 22.04 3.16 -3.05
N MET A 157 22.20 3.65 -1.80
CA MET A 157 22.42 2.78 -0.65
C MET A 157 21.18 1.94 -0.35
N ILE A 158 19.99 2.54 -0.39
CA ILE A 158 18.73 1.83 -0.23
C ILE A 158 18.54 0.83 -1.38
N GLY A 159 18.86 1.24 -2.62
CA GLY A 159 18.83 0.35 -3.78
C GLY A 159 19.69 -0.89 -3.63
N ASP A 160 20.93 -0.73 -3.16
CA ASP A 160 21.86 -1.83 -2.90
C ASP A 160 21.34 -2.78 -1.80
N LEU A 161 20.77 -2.24 -0.73
CA LEU A 161 20.25 -3.05 0.37
C LEU A 161 19.03 -3.87 -0.06
N ILE A 162 18.12 -3.29 -0.83
CA ILE A 162 16.95 -4.00 -1.38
C ILE A 162 17.40 -5.09 -2.35
N ALA A 163 18.34 -4.79 -3.26
CA ALA A 163 18.87 -5.79 -4.18
C ALA A 163 19.55 -6.96 -3.45
N LYS A 164 20.30 -6.67 -2.36
CA LYS A 164 20.88 -7.69 -1.48
C LYS A 164 19.80 -8.53 -0.78
N ALA A 165 18.72 -7.89 -0.29
CA ALA A 165 17.61 -8.60 0.33
C ALA A 165 16.96 -9.59 -0.65
N PHE A 166 16.60 -9.13 -1.86
CA PHE A 166 16.06 -10.01 -2.92
C PHE A 166 17.04 -11.12 -3.31
N GLY A 167 18.33 -10.83 -3.35
CA GLY A 167 19.36 -11.83 -3.63
C GLY A 167 19.45 -12.94 -2.57
N LYS A 168 19.15 -12.61 -1.29
CA LYS A 168 19.18 -13.57 -0.18
C LYS A 168 17.93 -14.44 -0.10
N VAL A 169 16.73 -13.87 -0.26
CA VAL A 169 15.46 -14.58 -0.07
C VAL A 169 14.78 -14.97 -1.38
N GLY A 170 15.27 -14.51 -2.52
CA GLY A 170 14.66 -14.76 -3.83
C GLY A 170 13.45 -13.85 -4.11
N LYS A 171 12.82 -14.06 -5.27
CA LYS A 171 11.70 -13.22 -5.75
C LYS A 171 10.43 -13.38 -4.93
N GLU A 172 10.15 -14.60 -4.52
CA GLU A 172 9.00 -14.99 -3.70
C GLU A 172 9.28 -14.82 -2.19
N GLY A 173 10.50 -14.39 -1.85
CA GLY A 173 10.94 -14.25 -0.47
C GLY A 173 10.32 -13.04 0.22
N VAL A 174 10.12 -13.18 1.52
CA VAL A 174 9.55 -12.12 2.36
C VAL A 174 10.64 -11.13 2.74
N ILE A 175 10.36 -9.85 2.53
CA ILE A 175 11.22 -8.74 2.96
C ILE A 175 10.34 -7.80 3.79
N THR A 176 10.79 -7.48 5.00
CA THR A 176 10.15 -6.53 5.92
C THR A 176 11.08 -5.37 6.24
N VAL A 177 10.52 -4.26 6.73
CA VAL A 177 11.27 -3.06 7.11
C VAL A 177 11.02 -2.78 8.58
N GLU A 178 12.10 -2.79 9.36
CA GLU A 178 12.09 -2.60 10.80
C GLU A 178 13.00 -1.44 11.21
N GLU A 179 12.80 -0.90 12.39
CA GLU A 179 13.66 0.13 12.94
C GLU A 179 14.95 -0.48 13.52
N ALA A 180 16.09 0.09 13.16
CA ALA A 180 17.37 -0.29 13.75
C ALA A 180 17.53 0.34 15.14
N LYS A 181 18.24 -0.35 16.04
CA LYS A 181 18.57 0.19 17.36
C LYS A 181 19.66 1.30 17.32
N GLY A 182 20.24 1.54 16.15
CA GLY A 182 21.31 2.51 15.93
C GLY A 182 21.09 3.34 14.68
N THR A 183 22.13 4.06 14.25
CA THR A 183 22.08 4.95 13.08
C THR A 183 22.31 4.24 11.75
N ASP A 184 22.83 3.02 11.77
CA ASP A 184 23.20 2.28 10.57
C ASP A 184 21.99 1.56 9.97
N THR A 185 21.86 1.62 8.65
CA THR A 185 20.86 0.87 7.89
C THR A 185 21.50 -0.38 7.28
N TYR A 186 20.93 -1.55 7.53
CA TYR A 186 21.47 -2.84 7.07
C TYR A 186 20.39 -3.86 6.80
N VAL A 187 20.76 -4.96 6.12
CA VAL A 187 19.85 -6.09 5.86
C VAL A 187 20.37 -7.36 6.51
N ASP A 188 19.49 -8.04 7.23
CA ASP A 188 19.76 -9.37 7.78
C ASP A 188 18.69 -10.37 7.37
N VAL A 189 18.98 -11.66 7.47
CA VAL A 189 18.01 -12.72 7.20
C VAL A 189 17.80 -13.51 8.48
N VAL A 190 16.58 -13.53 8.92
CA VAL A 190 16.15 -14.18 10.16
C VAL A 190 15.19 -15.33 9.88
N GLU A 191 15.05 -16.23 10.85
CA GLU A 191 14.02 -17.26 10.81
C GLU A 191 12.63 -16.59 10.83
N GLY A 192 11.79 -16.93 9.87
CA GLY A 192 10.48 -16.30 9.77
C GLY A 192 9.63 -16.87 8.66
N MET A 193 8.36 -16.46 8.62
CA MET A 193 7.40 -16.95 7.65
C MET A 193 6.32 -15.89 7.40
N GLN A 194 5.83 -15.82 6.16
CA GLN A 194 4.60 -15.10 5.84
C GLN A 194 3.53 -16.07 5.30
N PHE A 195 2.28 -15.80 5.66
CA PHE A 195 1.13 -16.51 5.11
C PHE A 195 -0.03 -15.57 4.80
N ASP A 196 -0.85 -15.96 3.83
CA ASP A 196 -1.94 -15.21 3.23
C ASP A 196 -3.23 -15.22 4.08
N ARG A 197 -3.15 -14.67 5.28
CA ARG A 197 -4.27 -14.39 6.19
C ARG A 197 -4.01 -13.10 6.93
N GLY A 198 -4.90 -12.13 6.78
CA GLY A 198 -4.87 -10.88 7.51
C GLY A 198 -5.69 -10.91 8.81
N TYR A 199 -5.79 -9.77 9.47
CA TYR A 199 -6.53 -9.63 10.72
C TYR A 199 -8.03 -9.90 10.54
N LEU A 200 -8.65 -10.54 11.53
CA LEU A 200 -10.09 -10.83 11.53
C LEU A 200 -10.97 -9.60 11.73
N SER A 201 -10.41 -8.53 12.21
CA SER A 201 -11.13 -7.27 12.45
C SER A 201 -10.18 -6.07 12.26
N PRO A 202 -10.60 -5.03 11.53
CA PRO A 202 -9.83 -3.78 11.43
C PRO A 202 -9.57 -3.09 12.77
N TYR A 203 -10.37 -3.40 13.78
CA TYR A 203 -10.16 -2.88 15.13
C TYR A 203 -8.91 -3.43 15.83
N PHE A 204 -8.26 -4.46 15.29
CA PHE A 204 -6.95 -4.91 15.77
C PHE A 204 -5.79 -4.03 15.32
N VAL A 205 -5.99 -3.18 14.32
CA VAL A 205 -4.97 -2.28 13.78
C VAL A 205 -4.32 -1.42 14.89
N THR A 206 -2.99 -1.37 14.88
CA THR A 206 -2.18 -0.54 15.80
C THR A 206 -1.62 0.68 15.08
N ASP A 207 -1.28 0.55 13.79
CA ASP A 207 -0.87 1.64 12.90
C ASP A 207 -1.99 1.93 11.89
N SER A 208 -2.78 2.96 12.16
CA SER A 208 -3.90 3.37 11.31
C SER A 208 -3.46 4.01 9.97
N GLU A 209 -2.24 4.52 9.87
CA GLU A 209 -1.71 5.09 8.62
C GLU A 209 -1.44 3.98 7.60
N LYS A 210 -0.82 2.89 8.05
CA LYS A 210 -0.50 1.70 7.23
C LYS A 210 -1.60 0.64 7.25
N MET A 211 -2.65 0.80 8.06
CA MET A 211 -3.69 -0.21 8.30
C MET A 211 -3.09 -1.56 8.69
N GLN A 212 -2.09 -1.56 9.58
CA GLN A 212 -1.36 -2.73 10.03
C GLN A 212 -1.46 -2.91 11.55
N THR A 213 -1.34 -4.15 11.97
CA THR A 213 -1.17 -4.52 13.38
C THR A 213 0.25 -4.98 13.57
N GLU A 214 0.99 -4.31 14.43
CA GLU A 214 2.35 -4.69 14.82
C GLU A 214 2.34 -5.14 16.27
N LEU A 215 2.87 -6.34 16.52
CA LEU A 215 2.98 -6.95 17.85
C LEU A 215 4.45 -7.24 18.14
N GLU A 216 5.00 -6.53 19.11
CA GLU A 216 6.36 -6.77 19.60
C GLU A 216 6.38 -7.92 20.62
N LYS A 217 7.28 -8.87 20.45
CA LYS A 217 7.51 -10.03 21.29
C LYS A 217 6.20 -10.73 21.70
N PRO A 218 5.30 -11.00 20.75
CA PRO A 218 4.01 -11.60 21.07
C PRO A 218 4.17 -13.05 21.51
N MET A 219 3.25 -13.47 22.38
CA MET A 219 2.91 -14.87 22.55
C MET A 219 1.99 -15.28 21.41
N ILE A 220 2.13 -16.50 20.89
CA ILE A 220 1.39 -16.99 19.72
C ILE A 220 0.62 -18.25 20.10
N LEU A 221 -0.71 -18.15 20.12
CA LEU A 221 -1.62 -19.25 20.34
C LEU A 221 -1.98 -19.90 19.02
N LEU A 222 -1.74 -21.21 18.88
CA LEU A 222 -2.05 -22.01 17.70
C LEU A 222 -3.16 -23.00 18.04
N TYR A 223 -4.32 -22.86 17.37
CA TYR A 223 -5.47 -23.72 17.62
C TYR A 223 -6.07 -24.25 16.31
N ASP A 224 -6.35 -25.54 16.25
CA ASP A 224 -6.81 -26.21 15.01
C ASP A 224 -8.31 -26.11 14.76
N LYS A 225 -9.08 -25.56 15.69
CA LYS A 225 -10.53 -25.37 15.62
C LYS A 225 -10.93 -23.91 15.71
N LYS A 226 -12.24 -23.67 15.62
CA LYS A 226 -12.87 -22.38 15.77
C LYS A 226 -13.01 -21.99 17.25
N ILE A 227 -12.84 -20.70 17.54
CA ILE A 227 -13.01 -20.12 18.87
C ILE A 227 -14.23 -19.18 18.82
N SER A 228 -15.32 -19.55 19.52
CA SER A 228 -16.55 -18.75 19.57
C SER A 228 -16.88 -18.30 20.99
N SER A 229 -16.36 -19.00 22.04
CA SER A 229 -16.59 -18.72 23.44
C SER A 229 -15.37 -18.04 24.06
N MET A 230 -15.58 -16.93 24.72
CA MET A 230 -14.53 -16.24 25.48
C MET A 230 -14.04 -17.05 26.67
N LYS A 231 -14.91 -17.86 27.27
CA LYS A 231 -14.60 -18.67 28.44
C LYS A 231 -13.43 -19.62 28.22
N ASP A 232 -13.32 -20.17 27.00
CA ASP A 232 -12.29 -21.14 26.66
C ASP A 232 -10.89 -20.50 26.54
N LEU A 233 -10.84 -19.18 26.31
CA LEU A 233 -9.60 -18.40 26.23
C LEU A 233 -9.11 -17.85 27.57
N LEU A 234 -9.96 -17.81 28.61
CA LEU A 234 -9.61 -17.20 29.89
C LEU A 234 -8.31 -17.77 30.52
N PRO A 235 -8.06 -19.09 30.50
CA PRO A 235 -6.84 -19.65 31.09
C PRO A 235 -5.55 -19.11 30.43
N VAL A 236 -5.60 -18.74 29.15
CA VAL A 236 -4.49 -18.14 28.42
C VAL A 236 -4.43 -16.63 28.63
N LEU A 237 -5.58 -15.95 28.59
CA LEU A 237 -5.64 -14.48 28.62
C LEU A 237 -5.31 -13.88 30.00
N GLU A 238 -5.81 -14.46 31.10
CA GLU A 238 -5.58 -13.92 32.43
C GLU A 238 -4.09 -13.80 32.80
N PRO A 239 -3.25 -14.84 32.59
CA PRO A 239 -1.83 -14.73 32.91
C PRO A 239 -1.10 -13.75 31.95
N LEU A 240 -1.54 -13.62 30.69
CA LEU A 240 -0.94 -12.71 29.72
C LEU A 240 -1.23 -11.24 30.08
N VAL A 241 -2.46 -10.93 30.51
CA VAL A 241 -2.84 -9.60 30.98
C VAL A 241 -2.00 -9.20 32.18
N GLN A 242 -1.83 -10.11 33.15
CA GLN A 242 -1.02 -9.86 34.36
C GLN A 242 0.45 -9.58 34.02
N GLN A 243 0.98 -10.20 32.93
CA GLN A 243 2.36 -10.00 32.46
C GLN A 243 2.49 -8.83 31.47
N GLY A 244 1.40 -8.21 31.05
CA GLY A 244 1.40 -7.13 30.05
C GLY A 244 1.90 -7.54 28.66
N LYS A 245 1.86 -8.84 28.34
CA LYS A 245 2.33 -9.39 27.05
C LYS A 245 1.27 -9.26 25.97
N SER A 246 1.73 -9.11 24.72
CA SER A 246 0.86 -9.17 23.55
C SER A 246 0.58 -10.62 23.13
N LEU A 247 -0.58 -10.84 22.50
CA LEU A 247 -1.02 -12.15 22.03
C LEU A 247 -1.44 -12.09 20.56
N LEU A 248 -0.94 -13.02 19.78
CA LEU A 248 -1.50 -13.37 18.48
C LEU A 248 -2.26 -14.69 18.61
N ILE A 249 -3.50 -14.71 18.16
CA ILE A 249 -4.30 -15.94 18.03
C ILE A 249 -4.31 -16.36 16.55
N ILE A 250 -3.86 -17.57 16.25
CA ILE A 250 -3.96 -18.22 14.95
C ILE A 250 -4.85 -19.44 15.10
N ALA A 251 -6.09 -19.35 14.65
CA ALA A 251 -7.10 -20.40 14.80
C ALA A 251 -7.82 -20.67 13.46
N GLU A 252 -8.58 -21.77 13.37
CA GLU A 252 -9.43 -21.98 12.20
C GLU A 252 -10.30 -20.77 11.91
N ASP A 253 -10.95 -20.25 12.94
CA ASP A 253 -11.68 -18.98 12.94
C ASP A 253 -11.80 -18.47 14.38
N VAL A 254 -12.03 -17.16 14.54
CA VAL A 254 -12.45 -16.57 15.81
C VAL A 254 -13.66 -15.70 15.54
N ASP A 255 -14.80 -16.01 16.13
CA ASP A 255 -16.05 -15.29 15.83
C ASP A 255 -16.93 -15.08 17.06
N GLY A 256 -18.16 -14.62 16.83
CA GLY A 256 -19.20 -14.47 17.82
C GLY A 256 -18.79 -13.64 19.02
N GLU A 257 -19.08 -14.17 20.23
CA GLU A 257 -18.78 -13.53 21.50
C GLU A 257 -17.26 -13.36 21.72
N ALA A 258 -16.46 -14.36 21.32
CA ALA A 258 -15.02 -14.32 21.51
C ALA A 258 -14.40 -13.13 20.74
N LEU A 259 -14.69 -12.99 19.44
CA LEU A 259 -14.15 -11.90 18.62
C LEU A 259 -14.61 -10.53 19.15
N ALA A 260 -15.90 -10.37 19.46
CA ALA A 260 -16.44 -9.12 19.96
C ALA A 260 -15.77 -8.70 21.27
N THR A 261 -15.58 -9.64 22.20
CA THR A 261 -14.94 -9.37 23.50
C THR A 261 -13.46 -9.04 23.37
N LEU A 262 -12.72 -9.73 22.49
CA LEU A 262 -11.32 -9.42 22.19
C LEU A 262 -11.16 -8.00 21.63
N VAL A 263 -12.01 -7.62 20.67
CA VAL A 263 -12.03 -6.27 20.07
C VAL A 263 -12.31 -5.21 21.12
N VAL A 264 -13.36 -5.39 21.95
CA VAL A 264 -13.71 -4.42 23.00
C VAL A 264 -12.58 -4.24 24.01
N ASN A 265 -11.93 -5.32 24.46
CA ASN A 265 -10.83 -5.24 25.42
C ASN A 265 -9.56 -4.64 24.80
N LYS A 266 -9.30 -4.87 23.51
CA LYS A 266 -8.22 -4.20 22.76
C LYS A 266 -8.48 -2.69 22.68
N LEU A 267 -9.69 -2.27 22.30
CA LEU A 267 -10.06 -0.85 22.22
C LEU A 267 -9.98 -0.13 23.58
N ARG A 268 -10.27 -0.84 24.68
CA ARG A 268 -10.10 -0.33 26.04
C ARG A 268 -8.64 -0.29 26.50
N GLY A 269 -7.70 -0.81 25.72
CA GLY A 269 -6.29 -0.88 26.09
C GLY A 269 -5.97 -1.96 27.15
N SER A 270 -6.93 -2.81 27.50
CA SER A 270 -6.75 -3.89 28.49
C SER A 270 -5.99 -5.08 27.92
N LEU A 271 -6.06 -5.29 26.60
CA LEU A 271 -5.39 -6.38 25.88
C LEU A 271 -4.60 -5.82 24.71
N LYS A 272 -3.37 -6.29 24.52
CA LYS A 272 -2.59 -6.12 23.30
C LYS A 272 -2.74 -7.42 22.49
N ILE A 273 -3.71 -7.46 21.57
CA ILE A 273 -4.11 -8.70 20.92
C ILE A 273 -4.48 -8.50 19.45
N ALA A 274 -4.21 -9.52 18.66
CA ALA A 274 -4.76 -9.69 17.31
C ALA A 274 -5.17 -11.16 17.09
N ALA A 275 -6.10 -11.36 16.16
CA ALA A 275 -6.53 -12.70 15.75
C ALA A 275 -6.56 -12.80 14.23
N VAL A 276 -6.08 -13.92 13.72
CA VAL A 276 -6.03 -14.25 12.29
C VAL A 276 -6.51 -15.68 12.05
N LYS A 277 -6.98 -15.95 10.84
CA LYS A 277 -7.30 -17.34 10.44
C LYS A 277 -6.03 -18.12 10.16
N ALA A 278 -6.02 -19.38 10.54
CA ALA A 278 -4.96 -20.30 10.17
C ALA A 278 -4.91 -20.48 8.65
N PRO A 279 -3.71 -20.55 8.04
CA PRO A 279 -3.57 -20.71 6.60
C PRO A 279 -3.95 -22.13 6.16
N GLY A 280 -4.52 -22.26 4.95
CA GLY A 280 -4.94 -23.52 4.38
C GLY A 280 -6.28 -24.05 4.90
N PHE A 281 -6.63 -25.27 4.47
CA PHE A 281 -7.87 -25.96 4.83
C PHE A 281 -7.59 -27.44 5.11
N GLY A 282 -8.40 -28.07 5.98
CA GLY A 282 -8.26 -29.50 6.31
C GLY A 282 -6.87 -29.89 6.78
N ASP A 283 -6.31 -30.97 6.26
CA ASP A 283 -5.00 -31.49 6.66
C ASP A 283 -3.85 -30.51 6.33
N ARG A 284 -4.00 -29.67 5.30
CA ARG A 284 -3.01 -28.63 5.00
C ARG A 284 -2.97 -27.57 6.09
N ARG A 285 -4.12 -27.16 6.62
CA ARG A 285 -4.18 -26.22 7.75
C ARG A 285 -3.44 -26.79 8.96
N LYS A 286 -3.66 -28.06 9.30
CA LYS A 286 -2.96 -28.75 10.38
C LYS A 286 -1.44 -28.75 10.14
N ALA A 287 -1.02 -29.06 8.91
CA ALA A 287 0.40 -29.08 8.55
C ALA A 287 1.04 -27.68 8.60
N MET A 288 0.31 -26.61 8.20
CA MET A 288 0.79 -25.23 8.29
C MET A 288 0.87 -24.74 9.74
N LEU A 289 -0.12 -25.07 10.57
CA LEU A 289 -0.06 -24.78 12.02
C LEU A 289 1.15 -25.44 12.69
N GLU A 290 1.49 -26.68 12.30
CA GLU A 290 2.70 -27.35 12.75
C GLU A 290 3.99 -26.64 12.34
N ASP A 291 4.05 -26.17 11.07
CA ASP A 291 5.20 -25.44 10.58
C ASP A 291 5.39 -24.13 11.37
N ILE A 292 4.27 -23.43 11.69
CA ILE A 292 4.29 -22.21 12.52
C ILE A 292 4.69 -22.56 13.97
N ALA A 293 4.20 -23.69 14.53
CA ALA A 293 4.57 -24.13 15.86
C ALA A 293 6.07 -24.38 15.98
N ILE A 294 6.65 -25.11 15.01
CA ILE A 294 8.09 -25.40 14.96
C ILE A 294 8.89 -24.09 14.80
N LEU A 295 8.43 -23.16 13.96
CA LEU A 295 9.07 -21.86 13.75
C LEU A 295 9.09 -21.01 15.01
N THR A 296 8.01 -21.02 15.79
CA THR A 296 7.81 -20.13 16.94
C THR A 296 8.14 -20.79 18.27
N GLY A 297 8.46 -22.09 18.26
CA GLY A 297 8.71 -22.88 19.48
C GLY A 297 7.46 -23.17 20.29
N GLY A 298 6.26 -23.07 19.69
CA GLY A 298 4.98 -23.35 20.32
C GLY A 298 4.48 -24.77 20.07
N THR A 299 3.26 -25.03 20.57
CA THR A 299 2.54 -26.28 20.39
C THR A 299 1.16 -26.00 19.77
N VAL A 300 0.77 -26.79 18.77
CA VAL A 300 -0.59 -26.71 18.24
C VAL A 300 -1.54 -27.35 19.23
N ILE A 301 -2.48 -26.56 19.74
CA ILE A 301 -3.54 -27.04 20.61
C ILE A 301 -4.59 -27.72 19.74
N SER A 302 -4.73 -29.02 19.92
CA SER A 302 -5.63 -29.87 19.14
C SER A 302 -6.16 -31.00 20.04
N GLU A 303 -7.47 -31.20 20.02
CA GLU A 303 -8.10 -32.30 20.76
C GLU A 303 -7.64 -33.68 20.26
N GLU A 304 -7.30 -33.81 18.97
CA GLU A 304 -6.72 -35.04 18.43
C GLU A 304 -5.38 -35.41 19.10
N ARG A 305 -4.70 -34.41 19.69
CA ARG A 305 -3.44 -34.58 20.44
C ARG A 305 -3.64 -34.59 21.96
N GLY A 306 -4.88 -34.51 22.40
CA GLY A 306 -5.23 -34.47 23.82
C GLY A 306 -5.11 -33.08 24.47
N PHE A 307 -4.95 -32.00 23.68
CA PHE A 307 -4.88 -30.63 24.19
C PHE A 307 -6.20 -29.91 23.93
N THR A 308 -6.71 -29.21 24.94
CA THR A 308 -7.88 -28.31 24.83
C THR A 308 -7.50 -26.88 25.22
N LEU A 309 -8.25 -25.89 24.78
CA LEU A 309 -8.00 -24.49 25.13
C LEU A 309 -8.10 -24.26 26.65
N GLU A 310 -9.00 -24.96 27.33
CA GLU A 310 -9.20 -24.88 28.78
C GLU A 310 -7.96 -25.32 29.56
N ASN A 311 -7.15 -26.22 29.01
CA ASN A 311 -5.93 -26.73 29.60
C ASN A 311 -4.65 -26.12 29.00
N ALA A 312 -4.79 -25.08 28.17
CA ALA A 312 -3.66 -24.42 27.55
C ALA A 312 -2.85 -23.62 28.59
N THR A 313 -1.53 -23.78 28.55
CA THR A 313 -0.60 -23.04 29.40
C THR A 313 0.27 -22.10 28.57
N LEU A 314 0.88 -21.11 29.23
CA LEU A 314 1.78 -20.16 28.55
C LEU A 314 2.99 -20.84 27.91
N GLU A 315 3.42 -22.00 28.44
CA GLU A 315 4.54 -22.78 27.90
C GLU A 315 4.23 -23.42 26.54
N MET A 316 2.94 -23.59 26.22
CA MET A 316 2.49 -24.11 24.93
C MET A 316 2.47 -23.04 23.84
N LEU A 317 2.52 -21.76 24.23
CA LEU A 317 2.48 -20.66 23.27
C LEU A 317 3.83 -20.48 22.60
N GLY A 318 3.80 -20.27 21.27
CA GLY A 318 4.98 -19.84 20.53
C GLY A 318 5.34 -18.37 20.82
N THR A 319 6.53 -17.95 20.40
CA THR A 319 6.95 -16.56 20.47
C THR A 319 7.72 -16.15 19.21
N ALA A 320 7.78 -14.86 18.94
CA ALA A 320 8.58 -14.27 17.86
C ALA A 320 9.10 -12.89 18.30
N GLU A 321 10.03 -12.31 17.56
CA GLU A 321 10.51 -10.95 17.83
C GLU A 321 9.43 -9.94 17.46
N THR A 322 8.91 -10.04 16.24
CA THR A 322 7.84 -9.16 15.75
C THR A 322 6.83 -9.97 14.93
N VAL A 323 5.56 -9.59 15.01
CA VAL A 323 4.53 -10.06 14.07
C VAL A 323 3.82 -8.86 13.47
N THR A 324 3.80 -8.79 12.15
CA THR A 324 3.10 -7.76 11.37
C THR A 324 1.92 -8.38 10.63
N ILE A 325 0.74 -7.79 10.77
CA ILE A 325 -0.49 -8.27 10.16
C ILE A 325 -1.13 -7.12 9.38
N ASP A 326 -1.33 -7.31 8.10
CA ASP A 326 -2.14 -6.43 7.26
C ASP A 326 -3.52 -7.05 6.98
N LYS A 327 -4.28 -6.49 6.04
CA LYS A 327 -5.61 -7.00 5.69
C LYS A 327 -5.57 -8.39 5.02
N ASP A 328 -4.45 -8.75 4.40
CA ASP A 328 -4.31 -9.93 3.55
C ASP A 328 -3.29 -10.93 4.09
N ASN A 329 -2.28 -10.47 4.84
CA ASN A 329 -1.11 -11.26 5.22
C ASN A 329 -0.77 -11.17 6.71
N THR A 330 -0.12 -12.21 7.20
CA THR A 330 0.54 -12.23 8.52
C THR A 330 2.00 -12.65 8.32
N THR A 331 2.92 -11.81 8.81
CA THR A 331 4.37 -12.04 8.76
C THR A 331 4.92 -12.23 10.17
N ILE A 332 5.55 -13.37 10.41
CA ILE A 332 6.24 -13.71 11.65
C ILE A 332 7.74 -13.53 11.41
N VAL A 333 8.37 -12.67 12.19
CA VAL A 333 9.80 -12.35 12.09
C VAL A 333 10.53 -12.89 13.30
N ASN A 334 11.64 -13.59 13.07
CA ASN A 334 12.52 -14.13 14.09
C ASN A 334 11.76 -14.96 15.14
N GLY A 335 11.11 -16.05 14.67
CA GLY A 335 10.45 -17.02 15.56
C GLY A 335 11.44 -17.68 16.52
N ALA A 336 11.02 -17.94 17.75
CA ALA A 336 11.86 -18.50 18.81
C ALA A 336 12.05 -20.03 18.73
N GLY A 337 11.65 -20.66 17.62
CA GLY A 337 11.81 -22.09 17.40
C GLY A 337 13.27 -22.52 17.30
N ASN A 338 13.50 -23.80 17.60
CA ASN A 338 14.85 -24.37 17.54
C ASN A 338 15.27 -24.59 16.06
N LYS A 339 16.41 -24.04 15.66
CA LYS A 339 16.95 -24.18 14.29
C LYS A 339 17.13 -25.62 13.83
N SER A 340 17.44 -26.54 14.75
CA SER A 340 17.56 -27.98 14.42
C SER A 340 16.20 -28.58 14.03
N ASP A 341 15.13 -28.17 14.71
CA ASP A 341 13.78 -28.70 14.48
C ASP A 341 13.20 -28.12 13.18
N ILE A 342 13.44 -26.83 12.91
CA ILE A 342 13.12 -26.19 11.63
C ILE A 342 13.83 -26.91 10.47
N LYS A 343 15.13 -27.20 10.60
CA LYS A 343 15.89 -27.94 9.58
C LYS A 343 15.37 -29.36 9.38
N THR A 344 15.01 -30.05 10.45
CA THR A 344 14.40 -31.39 10.39
C THR A 344 13.07 -31.32 9.65
N ARG A 345 12.24 -30.33 9.94
CA ARG A 345 10.96 -30.12 9.26
C ARG A 345 11.12 -29.84 7.77
N ILE A 346 12.07 -28.99 7.41
CA ILE A 346 12.43 -28.72 6.01
C ILE A 346 12.80 -30.01 5.27
N ASN A 347 13.61 -30.87 5.89
CA ASN A 347 13.99 -32.14 5.29
C ASN A 347 12.82 -33.13 5.15
N GLN A 348 11.89 -33.15 6.11
CA GLN A 348 10.65 -33.93 6.01
C GLN A 348 9.79 -33.49 4.81
N ILE A 349 9.62 -32.15 4.62
CA ILE A 349 8.86 -31.61 3.49
C ILE A 349 9.55 -31.97 2.17
N LYS A 350 10.89 -31.88 2.08
CA LYS A 350 11.64 -32.29 0.88
C LYS A 350 11.42 -33.75 0.55
N SER A 351 11.48 -34.64 1.53
CA SER A 351 11.20 -36.07 1.33
C SER A 351 9.75 -36.32 0.87
N GLN A 352 8.79 -35.54 1.37
CA GLN A 352 7.39 -35.62 0.90
C GLN A 352 7.26 -35.18 -0.56
N ILE A 353 7.99 -34.13 -1.00
CA ILE A 353 8.01 -33.68 -2.39
C ILE A 353 8.57 -34.77 -3.32
N GLU A 354 9.59 -35.50 -2.88
CA GLU A 354 10.19 -36.59 -3.66
C GLU A 354 9.29 -37.82 -3.74
N SER A 355 8.51 -38.10 -2.71
CA SER A 355 7.66 -39.30 -2.61
C SER A 355 6.25 -39.12 -3.19
N THR A 356 5.76 -37.88 -3.32
CA THR A 356 4.41 -37.65 -3.85
C THR A 356 4.32 -37.87 -5.35
N THR A 357 3.24 -38.52 -5.80
CA THR A 357 2.93 -38.73 -7.22
C THR A 357 1.94 -37.70 -7.78
N SER A 358 1.36 -36.84 -6.92
CA SER A 358 0.40 -35.81 -7.29
C SER A 358 1.12 -34.48 -7.60
N ASP A 359 1.02 -34.00 -8.83
CA ASP A 359 1.61 -32.71 -9.22
C ASP A 359 1.06 -31.56 -8.37
N TYR A 360 -0.23 -31.60 -8.04
CA TYR A 360 -0.87 -30.60 -7.19
C TYR A 360 -0.32 -30.62 -5.75
N ASP A 361 -0.15 -31.80 -5.16
CA ASP A 361 0.43 -31.91 -3.81
C ASP A 361 1.90 -31.50 -3.81
N LYS A 362 2.62 -31.83 -4.88
CA LYS A 362 4.00 -31.41 -5.07
C LYS A 362 4.14 -29.90 -5.11
N GLU A 363 3.28 -29.21 -5.86
CA GLU A 363 3.25 -27.75 -5.91
C GLU A 363 2.99 -27.15 -4.52
N LYS A 364 2.00 -27.67 -3.80
CA LYS A 364 1.65 -27.16 -2.46
C LYS A 364 2.71 -27.46 -1.40
N LEU A 365 3.41 -28.57 -1.51
CA LEU A 365 4.56 -28.87 -0.66
C LEU A 365 5.75 -27.95 -0.98
N GLN A 366 5.96 -27.61 -2.26
CA GLN A 366 6.99 -26.66 -2.67
C GLN A 366 6.71 -25.25 -2.15
N GLU A 367 5.46 -24.77 -2.23
CA GLU A 367 5.05 -23.49 -1.62
C GLU A 367 5.33 -23.48 -0.11
N ARG A 368 4.98 -24.54 0.59
CA ARG A 368 5.19 -24.68 2.03
C ARG A 368 6.68 -24.71 2.39
N LEU A 369 7.49 -25.44 1.59
CA LEU A 369 8.94 -25.46 1.72
C LEU A 369 9.55 -24.08 1.54
N ALA A 370 9.12 -23.33 0.52
CA ALA A 370 9.61 -21.97 0.24
C ALA A 370 9.31 -21.02 1.41
N LYS A 371 8.09 -21.09 1.97
CA LYS A 371 7.69 -20.27 3.12
C LYS A 371 8.52 -20.57 4.39
N LEU A 372 8.84 -21.83 4.66
CA LEU A 372 9.59 -22.23 5.87
C LEU A 372 11.10 -22.09 5.70
N ALA A 373 11.65 -22.42 4.52
CA ALA A 373 13.08 -22.46 4.27
C ALA A 373 13.67 -21.10 3.83
N GLY A 374 12.84 -20.21 3.30
CA GLY A 374 13.26 -18.91 2.77
C GLY A 374 13.66 -17.90 3.84
N GLY A 375 13.15 -18.02 5.04
CA GLY A 375 13.30 -17.01 6.08
C GLY A 375 12.63 -15.67 5.71
N VAL A 376 12.93 -14.64 6.47
CA VAL A 376 12.51 -13.26 6.22
C VAL A 376 13.76 -12.38 6.16
N ALA A 377 13.93 -11.62 5.05
CA ALA A 377 14.93 -10.58 5.00
C ALA A 377 14.39 -9.34 5.70
N VAL A 378 15.06 -8.88 6.73
CA VAL A 378 14.69 -7.69 7.49
C VAL A 378 15.63 -6.55 7.09
N LEU A 379 15.06 -5.47 6.58
CA LEU A 379 15.74 -4.21 6.33
C LEU A 379 15.62 -3.36 7.59
N TYR A 380 16.69 -3.30 8.36
CA TYR A 380 16.76 -2.45 9.55
C TYR A 380 17.17 -1.04 9.13
N VAL A 381 16.28 -0.08 9.36
CA VAL A 381 16.49 1.34 9.02
C VAL A 381 17.02 2.08 10.24
N GLY A 382 18.19 2.72 10.11
CA GLY A 382 18.80 3.52 11.14
C GLY A 382 18.79 5.02 10.80
N ALA A 383 18.57 5.87 11.82
CA ALA A 383 18.62 7.32 11.68
C ALA A 383 19.01 7.99 13.01
N ALA A 384 19.36 9.29 12.94
CA ALA A 384 19.78 10.06 14.12
C ALA A 384 18.59 10.62 14.93
N SER A 385 17.41 10.73 14.32
CA SER A 385 16.20 11.24 14.95
C SER A 385 14.97 10.43 14.53
N GLU A 386 13.92 10.46 15.36
CA GLU A 386 12.66 9.77 15.09
C GLU A 386 11.97 10.26 13.79
N VAL A 387 12.03 11.57 13.52
CA VAL A 387 11.47 12.16 12.30
C VAL A 387 12.20 11.66 11.05
N GLU A 388 13.55 11.61 11.10
CA GLU A 388 14.36 11.07 10.01
C GLU A 388 14.14 9.56 9.86
N MET A 389 14.00 8.82 10.96
CA MET A 389 13.72 7.39 10.97
C MET A 389 12.44 7.09 10.22
N LYS A 390 11.34 7.80 10.54
CA LYS A 390 10.05 7.60 9.91
C LYS A 390 10.11 7.93 8.42
N GLU A 391 10.70 9.06 8.02
CA GLU A 391 10.87 9.43 6.60
C GLU A 391 11.65 8.37 5.82
N LYS A 392 12.74 7.89 6.41
CA LYS A 392 13.61 6.91 5.76
C LYS A 392 12.93 5.53 5.68
N LYS A 393 12.16 5.14 6.71
CA LYS A 393 11.37 3.90 6.70
C LYS A 393 10.31 3.93 5.61
N ASP A 394 9.53 5.01 5.50
CA ASP A 394 8.52 5.17 4.46
C ASP A 394 9.14 5.09 3.05
N ARG A 395 10.28 5.75 2.84
CA ARG A 395 11.02 5.71 1.57
C ARG A 395 11.57 4.31 1.21
N VAL A 396 12.00 3.53 2.21
CA VAL A 396 12.42 2.13 2.01
C VAL A 396 11.23 1.23 1.70
N ASP A 397 10.08 1.44 2.37
CA ASP A 397 8.83 0.72 2.09
C ASP A 397 8.36 0.96 0.66
N ASP A 398 8.32 2.22 0.20
CA ASP A 398 7.96 2.58 -1.18
C ASP A 398 8.88 1.90 -2.20
N ALA A 399 10.19 1.95 -1.95
CA ALA A 399 11.18 1.31 -2.82
C ALA A 399 11.03 -0.22 -2.87
N LEU A 400 10.67 -0.84 -1.77
CA LEU A 400 10.41 -2.28 -1.70
C LEU A 400 9.16 -2.66 -2.50
N HIS A 401 8.07 -1.89 -2.36
CA HIS A 401 6.82 -2.11 -3.09
C HIS A 401 7.01 -1.91 -4.60
N ALA A 402 7.67 -0.82 -5.01
CA ALA A 402 8.01 -0.58 -6.40
C ALA A 402 8.87 -1.71 -6.99
N THR A 403 9.83 -2.22 -6.22
CA THR A 403 10.68 -3.32 -6.65
C THR A 403 9.87 -4.62 -6.85
N ARG A 404 8.95 -4.95 -5.94
CA ARG A 404 8.02 -6.08 -6.10
C ARG A 404 7.16 -5.92 -7.35
N ALA A 405 6.57 -4.73 -7.55
CA ALA A 405 5.77 -4.42 -8.74
C ALA A 405 6.58 -4.58 -10.05
N ALA A 406 7.86 -4.20 -10.04
CA ALA A 406 8.76 -4.39 -11.18
C ALA A 406 9.10 -5.87 -11.44
N VAL A 407 9.30 -6.66 -10.39
CA VAL A 407 9.54 -8.11 -10.51
C VAL A 407 8.30 -8.82 -11.08
N GLU A 408 7.10 -8.41 -10.67
CA GLU A 408 5.83 -8.98 -11.12
C GLU A 408 5.53 -8.68 -12.59
N GLU A 409 5.53 -7.40 -12.97
CA GLU A 409 5.04 -6.97 -14.29
C GLU A 409 6.12 -6.41 -15.23
N GLY A 410 7.37 -6.30 -14.78
CA GLY A 410 8.46 -5.70 -15.54
C GLY A 410 8.55 -4.18 -15.38
N ILE A 411 9.45 -3.59 -16.16
CA ILE A 411 9.81 -2.16 -16.12
C ILE A 411 9.58 -1.49 -17.46
N VAL A 412 9.36 -0.18 -17.42
CA VAL A 412 9.26 0.72 -18.56
C VAL A 412 10.22 1.91 -18.40
N ALA A 413 10.39 2.71 -19.44
CA ALA A 413 11.14 3.97 -19.33
C ALA A 413 10.46 4.90 -18.32
N GLY A 414 11.23 5.34 -17.31
CA GLY A 414 10.73 6.11 -16.18
C GLY A 414 10.52 7.60 -16.49
N GLY A 415 10.23 8.36 -15.42
CA GLY A 415 10.06 9.81 -15.52
C GLY A 415 8.89 10.26 -16.39
N GLY A 416 7.85 9.44 -16.55
CA GLY A 416 6.68 9.71 -17.40
C GLY A 416 6.90 9.50 -18.89
N VAL A 417 8.10 9.07 -19.32
CA VAL A 417 8.44 8.88 -20.74
C VAL A 417 7.60 7.78 -21.39
N ALA A 418 7.35 6.66 -20.69
CA ALA A 418 6.53 5.57 -21.21
C ALA A 418 5.11 6.02 -21.56
N LEU A 419 4.51 6.88 -20.72
CA LEU A 419 3.18 7.46 -20.97
C LEU A 419 3.19 8.40 -22.17
N VAL A 420 4.18 9.29 -22.28
CA VAL A 420 4.33 10.19 -23.44
C VAL A 420 4.50 9.40 -24.74
N ARG A 421 5.25 8.29 -24.74
CA ARG A 421 5.37 7.40 -25.91
C ARG A 421 4.05 6.75 -26.31
N ALA A 422 3.19 6.46 -25.36
CA ALA A 422 1.88 5.87 -25.63
C ALA A 422 0.90 6.83 -26.35
N ILE A 423 1.20 8.13 -26.47
CA ILE A 423 0.39 9.08 -27.27
C ILE A 423 0.25 8.60 -28.73
N GLU A 424 1.26 7.96 -29.29
CA GLU A 424 1.24 7.49 -30.69
C GLU A 424 0.18 6.40 -30.95
N VAL A 425 -0.13 5.56 -29.97
CA VAL A 425 -1.16 4.53 -30.16
C VAL A 425 -2.57 5.12 -30.13
N LEU A 426 -2.76 6.24 -29.43
CA LEU A 426 -4.06 6.92 -29.36
C LEU A 426 -4.51 7.48 -30.70
N LYS A 427 -3.58 7.88 -31.58
CA LYS A 427 -3.87 8.37 -32.94
C LYS A 427 -4.52 7.32 -33.85
N LYS A 428 -4.46 6.03 -33.46
CA LYS A 428 -4.95 4.88 -34.24
C LYS A 428 -6.31 4.39 -33.80
N ILE A 429 -6.88 4.96 -32.73
CA ILE A 429 -8.16 4.52 -32.18
C ILE A 429 -9.29 5.08 -33.02
N THR A 430 -10.19 4.20 -33.46
CA THR A 430 -11.43 4.58 -34.15
C THR A 430 -12.52 4.91 -33.14
N THR A 431 -13.29 5.96 -33.41
CA THR A 431 -14.36 6.47 -32.55
C THR A 431 -15.68 6.54 -33.33
N GLU A 432 -16.79 6.45 -32.62
CA GLU A 432 -18.15 6.52 -33.18
C GLU A 432 -18.67 7.97 -33.16
N THR A 433 -18.25 8.78 -32.19
CA THR A 433 -18.69 10.17 -32.02
C THR A 433 -17.50 11.12 -31.88
N LEU A 434 -17.74 12.43 -32.11
CA LEU A 434 -16.71 13.46 -31.89
C LEU A 434 -16.36 13.60 -30.41
N ASP A 435 -17.33 13.43 -29.53
CA ASP A 435 -17.12 13.54 -28.10
C ASP A 435 -16.27 12.35 -27.57
N GLU A 436 -16.45 11.16 -28.14
CA GLU A 436 -15.57 10.04 -27.88
C GLU A 436 -14.12 10.31 -28.32
N ALA A 437 -13.95 10.90 -29.52
CA ALA A 437 -12.62 11.34 -30.00
C ALA A 437 -12.01 12.40 -29.07
N THR A 438 -12.84 13.32 -28.58
CA THR A 438 -12.44 14.33 -27.58
C THR A 438 -11.99 13.68 -26.28
N GLY A 439 -12.67 12.64 -25.81
CA GLY A 439 -12.27 11.84 -24.63
C GLY A 439 -10.86 11.25 -24.79
N ILE A 440 -10.53 10.73 -25.98
CA ILE A 440 -9.17 10.25 -26.28
C ILE A 440 -8.15 11.39 -26.23
N GLN A 441 -8.48 12.58 -26.77
CA GLN A 441 -7.61 13.75 -26.74
C GLN A 441 -7.36 14.28 -25.31
N ILE A 442 -8.37 14.18 -24.42
CA ILE A 442 -8.22 14.52 -23.01
C ILE A 442 -7.13 13.66 -22.39
N VAL A 443 -7.18 12.33 -22.59
CA VAL A 443 -6.17 11.42 -22.08
C VAL A 443 -4.80 11.67 -22.69
N ALA A 444 -4.74 11.91 -24.01
CA ALA A 444 -3.48 12.22 -24.71
C ALA A 444 -2.75 13.42 -24.10
N ARG A 445 -3.50 14.47 -23.71
CA ARG A 445 -2.93 15.64 -23.01
C ARG A 445 -2.60 15.35 -21.55
N ALA A 446 -3.47 14.58 -20.88
CA ALA A 446 -3.30 14.29 -19.46
C ALA A 446 -2.04 13.45 -19.19
N ILE A 447 -1.70 12.49 -20.03
CA ILE A 447 -0.53 11.62 -19.84
C ILE A 447 0.82 12.32 -20.04
N GLU A 448 0.83 13.57 -20.54
CA GLU A 448 2.01 14.44 -20.51
C GLU A 448 2.31 14.99 -19.11
N SER A 449 1.30 15.05 -18.23
CA SER A 449 1.39 15.79 -16.98
C SER A 449 2.44 15.25 -15.98
N PRO A 450 2.71 13.93 -15.86
CA PRO A 450 3.77 13.46 -14.99
C PRO A 450 5.16 13.98 -15.41
N LEU A 451 5.53 13.82 -16.68
CA LEU A 451 6.81 14.33 -17.18
C LEU A 451 6.89 15.87 -17.05
N ARG A 452 5.80 16.57 -17.40
CA ARG A 452 5.70 18.03 -17.25
C ARG A 452 5.97 18.46 -15.81
N THR A 453 5.30 17.84 -14.84
CA THR A 453 5.45 18.16 -13.42
C THR A 453 6.86 17.89 -12.90
N ILE A 454 7.48 16.77 -13.31
CA ILE A 454 8.87 16.44 -12.96
C ILE A 454 9.82 17.53 -13.46
N VAL A 455 9.65 18.01 -14.68
CA VAL A 455 10.50 19.06 -15.29
C VAL A 455 10.26 20.41 -14.61
N GLU A 456 9.00 20.78 -14.36
CA GLU A 456 8.63 22.02 -13.68
C GLU A 456 9.16 22.06 -12.23
N ASN A 457 9.08 20.95 -11.48
CA ASN A 457 9.67 20.82 -10.16
C ASN A 457 11.20 20.95 -10.17
N ALA A 458 11.83 20.61 -11.30
CA ALA A 458 13.26 20.80 -11.52
C ALA A 458 13.63 22.23 -11.96
N GLY A 459 12.65 23.11 -12.21
CA GLY A 459 12.83 24.48 -12.67
C GLY A 459 12.95 24.62 -14.19
N GLY A 460 12.64 23.55 -14.94
CA GLY A 460 12.69 23.51 -16.39
C GLY A 460 11.33 23.82 -17.05
N GLU A 461 11.33 23.94 -18.39
CA GLU A 461 10.13 24.19 -19.20
C GLU A 461 9.55 22.87 -19.73
N GLY A 462 8.45 22.40 -19.10
CA GLY A 462 7.84 21.09 -19.37
C GLY A 462 7.43 20.90 -20.84
N SER A 463 6.88 21.95 -21.48
CA SER A 463 6.42 21.89 -22.87
C SER A 463 7.57 21.64 -23.85
N VAL A 464 8.72 22.29 -23.65
CA VAL A 464 9.91 22.13 -24.48
C VAL A 464 10.46 20.69 -24.38
N VAL A 465 10.53 20.19 -23.14
CA VAL A 465 11.04 18.83 -22.87
C VAL A 465 10.13 17.77 -23.50
N ILE A 466 8.80 17.90 -23.35
CA ILE A 466 7.83 16.96 -23.92
C ILE A 466 7.95 16.91 -25.44
N ASN A 467 7.99 18.05 -26.12
CA ASN A 467 8.15 18.10 -27.56
C ASN A 467 9.44 17.38 -28.01
N LYS A 468 10.56 17.64 -27.34
CA LYS A 468 11.83 17.00 -27.67
C LYS A 468 11.82 15.49 -27.36
N VAL A 469 11.14 15.07 -26.31
CA VAL A 469 10.93 13.63 -26.04
C VAL A 469 10.08 13.00 -27.13
N LEU A 470 9.01 13.65 -27.60
CA LEU A 470 8.16 13.15 -28.71
C LEU A 470 8.90 12.99 -30.02
N GLU A 471 9.83 13.90 -30.37
CA GLU A 471 10.70 13.79 -31.55
C GLU A 471 11.67 12.61 -31.46
N GLY A 472 12.07 12.23 -30.23
CA GLY A 472 12.97 11.12 -30.00
C GLY A 472 12.31 9.76 -30.20
N LYS A 473 13.09 8.69 -30.18
CA LYS A 473 12.64 7.31 -30.42
C LYS A 473 12.91 6.40 -29.22
N LYS A 474 12.14 5.33 -29.11
CA LYS A 474 12.29 4.30 -28.07
C LYS A 474 12.31 4.92 -26.65
N ASN A 475 13.38 4.68 -25.93
CA ASN A 475 13.54 5.07 -24.51
C ASN A 475 14.22 6.43 -24.34
N PHE A 476 14.36 7.23 -25.42
CA PHE A 476 14.91 8.59 -25.34
C PHE A 476 13.99 9.45 -24.47
N GLY A 477 14.55 10.04 -23.42
CA GLY A 477 13.83 10.83 -22.44
C GLY A 477 14.71 11.90 -21.81
N TYR A 478 14.24 12.49 -20.73
CA TYR A 478 14.91 13.59 -20.03
C TYR A 478 15.17 13.22 -18.58
N ASP A 479 16.44 13.24 -18.20
CA ASP A 479 16.86 13.12 -16.81
C ASP A 479 16.79 14.49 -16.12
N ALA A 480 15.78 14.69 -15.29
CA ALA A 480 15.57 15.94 -14.58
C ALA A 480 16.59 16.18 -13.45
N LYS A 481 17.34 15.14 -13.02
CA LYS A 481 18.43 15.29 -12.02
C LYS A 481 19.64 15.95 -12.63
N SER A 482 20.10 15.45 -13.79
CA SER A 482 21.27 15.95 -14.51
C SER A 482 20.93 17.01 -15.59
N GLU A 483 19.63 17.25 -15.84
CA GLU A 483 19.12 18.17 -16.86
C GLU A 483 19.57 17.81 -18.29
N THR A 484 19.72 16.51 -18.57
CA THR A 484 20.20 16.00 -19.85
C THR A 484 19.22 15.04 -20.52
N TYR A 485 19.34 14.91 -21.85
CA TYR A 485 18.57 13.92 -22.61
C TYR A 485 19.36 12.63 -22.74
N VAL A 486 18.73 11.52 -22.33
CA VAL A 486 19.38 10.21 -22.25
C VAL A 486 18.47 9.08 -22.76
N ASP A 487 19.03 7.90 -22.97
CA ASP A 487 18.24 6.66 -23.04
C ASP A 487 17.90 6.24 -21.59
N MET A 488 16.62 6.38 -21.23
CA MET A 488 16.15 6.19 -19.85
C MET A 488 16.47 4.81 -19.30
N LEU A 489 16.30 3.74 -20.07
CA LEU A 489 16.62 2.38 -19.62
C LEU A 489 18.11 2.19 -19.38
N LYS A 490 18.97 2.74 -20.26
CA LYS A 490 20.44 2.65 -20.09
C LYS A 490 20.94 3.51 -18.94
N ALA A 491 20.28 4.63 -18.69
CA ALA A 491 20.60 5.51 -17.58
C ALA A 491 20.07 4.98 -16.23
N GLY A 492 19.32 3.86 -16.22
CA GLY A 492 18.73 3.30 -15.01
C GLY A 492 17.50 4.06 -14.51
N ILE A 493 16.95 4.99 -15.30
CA ILE A 493 15.75 5.77 -14.96
C ILE A 493 14.53 4.99 -15.46
N ILE A 494 13.99 4.17 -14.57
CA ILE A 494 13.00 3.16 -14.90
C ILE A 494 11.84 3.18 -13.89
N ASP A 495 10.63 2.93 -14.37
CA ASP A 495 9.44 2.81 -13.53
C ASP A 495 8.87 1.39 -13.64
N PRO A 496 8.30 0.82 -12.55
CA PRO A 496 7.54 -0.42 -12.64
C PRO A 496 6.31 -0.23 -13.54
N LYS A 497 6.12 -1.14 -14.50
CA LYS A 497 4.95 -1.10 -15.40
C LYS A 497 3.64 -1.12 -14.59
N LYS A 498 3.57 -1.97 -13.55
CA LYS A 498 2.40 -2.10 -12.68
C LYS A 498 2.02 -0.76 -12.04
N VAL A 499 2.99 -0.03 -11.50
CA VAL A 499 2.80 1.30 -10.89
C VAL A 499 2.23 2.28 -11.91
N THR A 500 2.86 2.41 -13.08
CA THR A 500 2.43 3.33 -14.14
C THR A 500 1.03 3.00 -14.66
N ARG A 501 0.71 1.71 -14.83
CA ARG A 501 -0.61 1.22 -15.28
C ARG A 501 -1.70 1.52 -14.27
N ILE A 502 -1.51 1.13 -13.01
CA ILE A 502 -2.49 1.32 -11.94
C ILE A 502 -2.74 2.81 -11.68
N ALA A 503 -1.69 3.64 -11.70
CA ALA A 503 -1.84 5.09 -11.57
C ALA A 503 -2.76 5.67 -12.64
N LEU A 504 -2.61 5.25 -13.90
CA LEU A 504 -3.46 5.70 -15.00
C LEU A 504 -4.89 5.17 -14.89
N GLU A 505 -5.07 3.89 -14.58
CA GLU A 505 -6.39 3.24 -14.45
C GLU A 505 -7.22 3.88 -13.33
N ASN A 506 -6.64 4.07 -12.15
CA ASN A 506 -7.31 4.68 -11.01
C ASN A 506 -7.63 6.16 -11.26
N ALA A 507 -6.69 6.91 -11.83
CA ALA A 507 -6.88 8.31 -12.20
C ALA A 507 -8.04 8.48 -13.19
N ALA A 508 -8.08 7.68 -14.24
CA ALA A 508 -9.13 7.73 -15.26
C ALA A 508 -10.50 7.30 -14.72
N SER A 509 -10.53 6.28 -13.87
CA SER A 509 -11.76 5.78 -13.25
C SER A 509 -12.45 6.90 -12.43
N VAL A 510 -11.73 7.53 -11.52
CA VAL A 510 -12.29 8.59 -10.66
C VAL A 510 -12.57 9.86 -11.47
N ALA A 511 -11.68 10.24 -12.39
CA ALA A 511 -11.92 11.38 -13.27
C ALA A 511 -13.18 11.19 -14.12
N GLY A 512 -13.38 9.98 -14.67
CA GLY A 512 -14.59 9.63 -15.42
C GLY A 512 -15.87 9.78 -14.59
N MET A 513 -15.86 9.43 -13.31
CA MET A 513 -16.98 9.65 -12.40
C MET A 513 -17.23 11.14 -12.16
N ILE A 514 -16.20 11.93 -11.93
CA ILE A 514 -16.31 13.40 -11.74
C ILE A 514 -16.90 14.05 -13.00
N LEU A 515 -16.44 13.68 -14.18
CA LEU A 515 -16.91 14.25 -15.45
C LEU A 515 -18.39 13.96 -15.74
N THR A 516 -18.89 12.79 -15.30
CA THR A 516 -20.29 12.37 -15.47
C THR A 516 -21.21 12.83 -14.33
N THR A 517 -20.67 13.53 -13.32
CA THR A 517 -21.44 14.06 -12.19
C THR A 517 -22.19 15.33 -12.61
N GLU A 518 -23.48 15.37 -12.30
CA GLU A 518 -24.38 16.51 -12.56
C GLU A 518 -24.83 17.19 -11.27
N CYS A 519 -24.91 16.41 -10.18
CA CYS A 519 -25.43 16.88 -8.90
C CYS A 519 -24.53 16.41 -7.75
N ALA A 520 -24.33 17.28 -6.77
CA ALA A 520 -23.64 16.95 -5.53
C ALA A 520 -24.55 17.23 -4.32
N LEU A 521 -24.55 16.29 -3.37
CA LEU A 521 -25.32 16.37 -2.12
C LEU A 521 -24.33 16.52 -0.97
N VAL A 522 -24.25 17.69 -0.37
CA VAL A 522 -23.36 17.99 0.76
C VAL A 522 -24.12 18.15 2.06
N ASP A 523 -23.51 17.79 3.18
CA ASP A 523 -24.10 18.01 4.50
C ASP A 523 -24.05 19.50 4.85
N ILE A 524 -25.17 20.03 5.33
CA ILE A 524 -25.22 21.40 5.86
C ILE A 524 -24.58 21.36 7.25
N LYS A 525 -23.49 22.12 7.45
CA LYS A 525 -22.89 22.31 8.78
C LYS A 525 -23.90 23.04 9.66
N GLU A 526 -24.33 22.41 10.75
CA GLU A 526 -25.11 23.10 11.78
C GLU A 526 -24.20 24.10 12.50
N ASP A 527 -24.56 25.37 12.46
CA ASP A 527 -23.91 26.39 13.26
C ASP A 527 -24.18 26.12 14.75
N ASN A 528 -23.22 25.49 15.42
CA ASN A 528 -23.24 25.26 16.87
C ASN A 528 -23.11 26.56 17.71
N SER A 529 -23.32 27.75 17.09
CA SER A 529 -23.19 29.07 17.74
C SER A 529 -24.41 29.50 18.58
N SER A 530 -25.45 28.66 18.74
CA SER A 530 -26.63 28.98 19.56
C SER A 530 -26.88 28.06 20.73
N MET A 531 -25.87 27.81 21.59
CA MET A 531 -26.18 27.54 22.99
C MET A 531 -26.38 28.86 23.71
N PRO A 532 -27.61 29.22 24.17
CA PRO A 532 -27.79 30.38 25.03
C PRO A 532 -27.02 30.14 26.34
N PRO A 533 -26.37 31.15 26.92
CA PRO A 533 -25.70 31.02 28.19
C PRO A 533 -26.73 30.57 29.22
N MET A 534 -26.52 29.42 29.83
CA MET A 534 -27.30 29.02 31.01
C MET A 534 -27.05 30.00 32.14
N GLY A 535 -27.96 30.99 32.25
CA GLY A 535 -28.04 31.90 33.35
C GLY A 535 -28.43 31.13 34.63
N GLY A 536 -27.44 30.69 35.39
CA GLY A 536 -27.62 30.20 36.75
C GLY A 536 -27.84 31.34 37.70
N GLY A 537 -29.08 31.81 37.83
CA GLY A 537 -29.51 32.63 38.97
C GLY A 537 -29.93 31.66 40.13
N MET A 538 -29.12 31.55 41.18
CA MET A 538 -29.56 31.06 42.45
C MET A 538 -30.37 32.15 43.15
N PRO A 539 -31.62 31.91 43.61
CA PRO A 539 -32.26 32.74 44.62
C PRO A 539 -31.71 32.36 45.99
N GLY A 540 -31.15 33.33 46.69
CA GLY A 540 -30.78 33.18 48.09
C GLY A 540 -32.00 32.83 48.96
N MET A 541 -31.78 31.94 49.92
CA MET A 541 -32.66 31.76 51.07
C MET A 541 -31.94 32.26 52.32
N MET A 542 -32.61 33.18 52.98
CA MET A 542 -32.37 33.53 54.39
C MET A 542 -32.56 32.35 55.31
#